data_58d1c95fe6f04bd1f03ffe1278957e61
#
_entry.id   58d1c95fe6f04bd1f03ffe1278957e61
#
_cell.length_a   1.000
_cell.length_b   1.000
_cell.length_c   1.000
_cell.angle_alpha   90.00
_cell.angle_beta   90.00
_cell.angle_gamma   90.00
#
_symmetry.space_group_name_H-M   'P 1'
#
loop_
_entity.id
_entity.type
_entity.pdbx_description
1 polymer ?
#
loop_
_entity_poly.entity_id
_entity_poly.type
_entity_poly.pdbx_seq_one_letter_code
_entity_poly.pdbx_strand_id
1 'polypeptide(L)'
;SSSSAASDVYKRQANTLWLDDMYMGIPALAQMGIYTGEKHYFDEAVRQILQFSKRMFVEEKGLYMHGWVEGASTHPTFHWGRANGWALLTLTEVLEALPQEHTEWKNILKLYKAHVAGIAACQSGNGFWHQLLDRNDSYLETSATAIYVYCIARGINNGWLDAVSYGPVAQLGWSAISTQINEKGQVENTCVGTGMAFDPAFYYHRPVNVYAAHGYGPVLLAGAEMINLLNKYYPKMNDSAVQFYTTKQNALRPIFGVDGQEF
;
A
#
# COMPACT_ATOMS: atom_id res chain seq x y z
N SER A 1 13.31 -25.26 -12.25
CA SER A 1 12.52 -24.03 -12.01
C SER A 1 13.46 -22.92 -11.61
N SER A 2 13.63 -21.93 -12.48
CA SER A 2 14.30 -20.70 -12.07
C SER A 2 13.50 -20.08 -10.92
N SER A 3 14.07 -19.99 -9.73
CA SER A 3 13.47 -19.20 -8.67
C SER A 3 13.28 -17.77 -9.17
N SER A 4 12.21 -17.10 -8.74
CA SER A 4 11.98 -15.69 -9.08
C SER A 4 13.21 -14.82 -8.77
N ALA A 5 13.93 -15.13 -7.69
CA ALA A 5 15.17 -14.47 -7.31
C ALA A 5 16.30 -14.63 -8.35
N ALA A 6 16.46 -15.80 -8.97
CA ALA A 6 17.48 -16.00 -10.01
C ALA A 6 17.11 -15.25 -11.30
N SER A 7 15.82 -15.19 -11.67
CA SER A 7 15.38 -14.40 -12.82
C SER A 7 15.56 -12.89 -12.59
N ASP A 8 15.44 -12.43 -11.35
CA ASP A 8 15.63 -11.02 -11.00
C ASP A 8 17.10 -10.61 -11.06
N VAL A 9 18.04 -11.49 -10.70
CA VAL A 9 19.49 -11.23 -10.84
C VAL A 9 19.88 -10.99 -12.29
N TYR A 10 19.30 -11.71 -13.24
CA TYR A 10 19.57 -11.52 -14.67
C TYR A 10 18.89 -10.29 -15.29
N LYS A 11 17.84 -9.78 -14.67
CA LYS A 11 17.05 -8.65 -15.18
C LYS A 11 17.47 -7.31 -14.61
N ARG A 12 18.20 -7.28 -13.50
CA ARG A 12 18.73 -6.06 -12.91
C ARG A 12 19.86 -5.53 -13.75
N GLN A 13 19.61 -4.45 -14.46
CA GLN A 13 20.69 -3.69 -15.07
C GLN A 13 21.49 -3.00 -13.97
N ALA A 14 22.82 -2.94 -14.14
CA ALA A 14 23.66 -2.15 -13.24
C ALA A 14 23.14 -0.71 -13.12
N ASN A 15 23.20 -0.16 -11.92
CA ASN A 15 22.80 1.21 -11.62
C ASN A 15 21.30 1.51 -11.83
N THR A 16 20.43 0.53 -11.56
CA THR A 16 18.97 0.73 -11.53
C THR A 16 18.41 0.57 -10.12
N LEU A 17 17.34 1.32 -9.82
CA LEU A 17 16.50 1.11 -8.65
C LEU A 17 15.11 0.67 -9.12
N TRP A 18 14.62 -0.42 -8.58
CA TRP A 18 13.26 -0.85 -8.72
C TRP A 18 12.51 -0.57 -7.42
N LEU A 19 11.30 -0.07 -7.51
CA LEU A 19 10.54 0.25 -6.31
C LEU A 19 10.27 -0.98 -5.43
N ASP A 20 10.17 -2.15 -6.05
CA ASP A 20 10.06 -3.45 -5.38
C ASP A 20 11.20 -3.72 -4.39
N ASP A 21 12.41 -3.24 -4.70
CA ASP A 21 13.60 -3.44 -3.85
C ASP A 21 13.45 -2.78 -2.46
N MET A 22 12.61 -1.75 -2.33
CA MET A 22 12.31 -1.19 -1.01
C MET A 22 11.80 -2.26 -0.06
N TYR A 23 10.84 -3.08 -0.50
CA TYR A 23 10.24 -4.11 0.35
C TYR A 23 11.13 -5.32 0.53
N MET A 24 11.92 -5.67 -0.49
CA MET A 24 12.74 -6.90 -0.47
C MET A 24 13.89 -6.84 0.55
N GLY A 25 14.33 -5.65 0.96
CA GLY A 25 15.48 -5.51 1.86
C GLY A 25 15.19 -4.69 3.13
N ILE A 26 14.48 -3.58 3.01
CA ILE A 26 14.38 -2.59 4.09
C ILE A 26 13.63 -3.10 5.32
N PRO A 27 12.47 -3.79 5.21
CA PRO A 27 11.80 -4.34 6.39
C PRO A 27 12.66 -5.36 7.15
N ALA A 28 13.48 -6.14 6.45
CA ALA A 28 14.39 -7.08 7.09
C ALA A 28 15.44 -6.37 7.95
N LEU A 29 15.98 -5.22 7.49
CA LEU A 29 16.87 -4.38 8.30
C LEU A 29 16.16 -3.88 9.56
N ALA A 30 14.92 -3.36 9.42
CA ALA A 30 14.16 -2.89 10.57
C ALA A 30 13.90 -4.01 11.59
N GLN A 31 13.58 -5.22 11.13
CA GLN A 31 13.42 -6.40 11.98
C GLN A 31 14.72 -6.83 12.65
N MET A 32 15.86 -6.72 11.96
CA MET A 32 17.17 -6.93 12.58
C MET A 32 17.45 -5.93 13.69
N GLY A 33 17.04 -4.66 13.52
CA GLY A 33 17.11 -3.64 14.56
C GLY A 33 16.33 -4.04 15.82
N ILE A 34 15.10 -4.57 15.66
CA ILE A 34 14.31 -5.09 16.79
C ILE A 34 15.01 -6.29 17.44
N TYR A 35 15.47 -7.25 16.65
CA TYR A 35 16.03 -8.50 17.15
C TYR A 35 17.34 -8.30 17.88
N THR A 36 18.22 -7.42 17.38
CA THR A 36 19.55 -7.19 17.95
C THR A 36 19.60 -6.05 18.96
N GLY A 37 18.66 -5.10 18.89
CA GLY A 37 18.71 -3.83 19.62
C GLY A 37 19.72 -2.83 19.04
N GLU A 38 20.35 -3.13 17.91
CA GLU A 38 21.41 -2.31 17.34
C GLU A 38 20.84 -1.21 16.42
N LYS A 39 21.09 0.03 16.80
CA LYS A 39 20.56 1.24 16.13
C LYS A 39 20.94 1.33 14.64
N HIS A 40 22.11 0.86 14.25
CA HIS A 40 22.61 1.00 12.89
C HIS A 40 21.70 0.33 11.85
N TYR A 41 20.98 -0.74 12.21
CA TYR A 41 19.99 -1.37 11.31
C TYR A 41 18.80 -0.45 11.03
N PHE A 42 18.30 0.25 12.04
CA PHE A 42 17.25 1.25 11.87
C PHE A 42 17.73 2.44 11.03
N ASP A 43 18.92 2.96 11.34
CA ASP A 43 19.53 4.07 10.59
C ASP A 43 19.69 3.71 9.11
N GLU A 44 20.11 2.47 8.81
CA GLU A 44 20.26 2.00 7.43
C GLU A 44 18.92 1.82 6.73
N ALA A 45 17.90 1.24 7.39
CA ALA A 45 16.55 1.12 6.84
C ALA A 45 15.98 2.49 6.45
N VAL A 46 16.07 3.46 7.35
CA VAL A 46 15.63 4.83 7.12
C VAL A 46 16.42 5.49 5.99
N ARG A 47 17.75 5.36 5.99
CA ARG A 47 18.61 5.91 4.94
C ARG A 47 18.20 5.42 3.56
N GLN A 48 17.92 4.13 3.41
CA GLN A 48 17.48 3.56 2.15
C GLN A 48 16.10 4.11 1.73
N ILE A 49 15.11 4.17 2.62
CA ILE A 49 13.80 4.77 2.32
C ILE A 49 13.97 6.19 1.77
N LEU A 50 14.76 7.03 2.44
CA LEU A 50 14.97 8.41 2.03
C LEU A 50 15.68 8.51 0.66
N GLN A 51 16.61 7.59 0.37
CA GLN A 51 17.28 7.54 -0.93
C GLN A 51 16.34 7.14 -2.08
N PHE A 52 15.48 6.15 -1.86
CA PHE A 52 14.42 5.77 -2.82
C PHE A 52 13.47 6.95 -3.03
N SER A 53 12.97 7.53 -1.95
CA SER A 53 11.98 8.60 -2.01
C SER A 53 12.52 9.84 -2.71
N LYS A 54 13.76 10.23 -2.46
CA LYS A 54 14.42 11.36 -3.14
C LYS A 54 14.46 11.19 -4.67
N ARG A 55 14.53 9.94 -5.16
CA ARG A 55 14.67 9.64 -6.60
C ARG A 55 13.35 9.34 -7.28
N MET A 56 12.40 8.76 -6.55
CA MET A 56 11.26 8.08 -7.17
C MET A 56 9.90 8.59 -6.68
N PHE A 57 9.84 9.33 -5.57
CA PHE A 57 8.58 9.89 -5.08
C PHE A 57 8.21 11.17 -5.83
N VAL A 58 7.02 11.20 -6.42
CA VAL A 58 6.45 12.34 -7.13
C VAL A 58 5.52 13.06 -6.16
N GLU A 59 6.02 14.13 -5.54
CA GLU A 59 5.34 14.84 -4.44
C GLU A 59 3.94 15.35 -4.85
N GLU A 60 3.80 15.86 -6.06
CA GLU A 60 2.54 16.41 -6.58
C GLU A 60 1.44 15.38 -6.73
N LYS A 61 1.82 14.11 -6.88
CA LYS A 61 0.89 12.98 -6.98
C LYS A 61 0.76 12.18 -5.70
N GLY A 62 1.73 12.28 -4.80
CA GLY A 62 1.86 11.40 -3.64
C GLY A 62 2.13 9.93 -4.01
N LEU A 63 2.73 9.70 -5.17
CA LEU A 63 2.97 8.37 -5.74
C LEU A 63 4.44 8.17 -6.11
N TYR A 64 4.89 6.92 -6.07
CA TYR A 64 6.21 6.55 -6.57
C TYR A 64 6.15 6.14 -8.04
N MET A 65 7.17 6.49 -8.81
CA MET A 65 7.43 5.85 -10.10
C MET A 65 8.05 4.47 -9.89
N HIS A 66 7.87 3.55 -10.86
CA HIS A 66 8.27 2.15 -10.71
C HIS A 66 9.78 1.95 -10.71
N GLY A 67 10.53 2.77 -11.45
CA GLY A 67 11.96 2.58 -11.56
C GLY A 67 12.74 3.87 -11.80
N TRP A 68 14.02 3.80 -11.46
CA TRP A 68 15.00 4.85 -11.73
C TRP A 68 16.28 4.23 -12.29
N VAL A 69 16.90 4.91 -13.25
CA VAL A 69 18.11 4.43 -13.93
C VAL A 69 19.17 5.52 -13.86
N GLU A 70 20.33 5.19 -13.26
CA GLU A 70 21.42 6.13 -13.10
C GLU A 70 22.00 6.55 -14.48
N GLY A 71 22.22 7.86 -14.64
CA GLY A 71 22.76 8.42 -15.89
C GLY A 71 21.80 8.43 -17.08
N ALA A 72 20.58 7.90 -16.93
CA ALA A 72 19.57 8.00 -17.98
C ALA A 72 18.83 9.35 -17.94
N SER A 73 18.48 9.88 -19.13
CA SER A 73 17.64 11.08 -19.25
C SER A 73 16.15 10.78 -19.09
N THR A 74 15.77 9.51 -19.20
CA THR A 74 14.39 9.03 -19.03
C THR A 74 14.36 7.87 -18.04
N HIS A 75 13.32 7.81 -17.23
CA HIS A 75 13.11 6.76 -16.24
C HIS A 75 11.76 6.05 -16.47
N PRO A 76 11.55 4.83 -15.94
CA PRO A 76 10.24 4.18 -15.91
C PRO A 76 9.30 4.89 -14.94
N THR A 77 8.70 6.00 -15.37
CA THR A 77 7.90 6.92 -14.54
C THR A 77 6.46 6.44 -14.30
N PHE A 78 6.15 5.21 -14.64
CA PHE A 78 4.81 4.63 -14.44
C PHE A 78 4.53 4.38 -12.96
N HIS A 79 3.33 4.72 -12.52
CA HIS A 79 2.87 4.46 -11.15
C HIS A 79 2.20 3.10 -11.07
N TRP A 80 3.00 2.04 -11.20
CA TRP A 80 2.48 0.67 -11.12
C TRP A 80 1.94 0.37 -9.73
N GLY A 81 0.70 -0.15 -9.66
CA GLY A 81 -0.04 -0.32 -8.41
C GLY A 81 0.70 -1.17 -7.40
N ARG A 82 1.08 -2.40 -7.75
CA ARG A 82 1.77 -3.29 -6.80
C ARG A 82 3.13 -2.75 -6.35
N ALA A 83 3.89 -2.08 -7.20
CA ALA A 83 5.15 -1.47 -6.77
C ALA A 83 4.92 -0.35 -5.74
N ASN A 84 3.92 0.51 -5.95
CA ASN A 84 3.49 1.48 -4.93
C ASN A 84 2.99 0.78 -3.65
N GLY A 85 2.35 -0.39 -3.80
CA GLY A 85 2.01 -1.26 -2.67
C GLY A 85 3.25 -1.69 -1.88
N TRP A 86 4.30 -2.15 -2.54
CA TRP A 86 5.56 -2.53 -1.88
C TRP A 86 6.19 -1.36 -1.13
N ALA A 87 6.20 -0.17 -1.73
CA ALA A 87 6.70 1.03 -1.06
C ALA A 87 5.87 1.38 0.18
N LEU A 88 4.54 1.37 0.08
CA LEU A 88 3.67 1.65 1.22
C LEU A 88 3.81 0.60 2.32
N LEU A 89 3.90 -0.68 1.95
CA LEU A 89 4.13 -1.77 2.89
C LEU A 89 5.47 -1.61 3.62
N THR A 90 6.53 -1.21 2.91
CA THR A 90 7.82 -0.89 3.53
C THR A 90 7.70 0.21 4.57
N LEU A 91 7.02 1.32 4.22
CA LEU A 91 6.81 2.43 5.15
C LEU A 91 6.00 1.98 6.38
N THR A 92 4.98 1.15 6.18
CA THR A 92 4.14 0.60 7.26
C THR A 92 4.96 -0.25 8.22
N GLU A 93 5.70 -1.23 7.70
CA GLU A 93 6.49 -2.16 8.53
C GLU A 93 7.65 -1.45 9.24
N VAL A 94 8.29 -0.49 8.58
CA VAL A 94 9.38 0.27 9.20
C VAL A 94 8.85 1.21 10.29
N LEU A 95 7.72 1.89 10.09
CA LEU A 95 7.12 2.73 11.12
C LEU A 95 6.74 1.96 12.39
N GLU A 96 6.35 0.71 12.24
CA GLU A 96 6.02 -0.16 13.38
C GLU A 96 7.26 -0.64 14.12
N ALA A 97 8.32 -0.95 13.37
CA ALA A 97 9.58 -1.43 13.92
C ALA A 97 10.45 -0.32 14.53
N LEU A 98 10.40 0.88 13.95
CA LEU A 98 11.27 2.00 14.30
C LEU A 98 10.85 2.62 15.64
N PRO A 99 11.76 2.77 16.62
CA PRO A 99 11.45 3.48 17.85
C PRO A 99 10.92 4.89 17.58
N GLN A 100 9.86 5.30 18.28
CA GLN A 100 9.25 6.63 18.07
C GLN A 100 10.20 7.78 18.41
N GLU A 101 11.22 7.52 19.24
CA GLU A 101 12.29 8.45 19.60
C GLU A 101 13.36 8.60 18.50
N HIS A 102 13.31 7.76 17.48
CA HIS A 102 14.25 7.88 16.36
C HIS A 102 14.05 9.21 15.63
N THR A 103 15.15 9.91 15.34
CA THR A 103 15.13 11.28 14.79
C THR A 103 14.30 11.41 13.52
N GLU A 104 14.29 10.37 12.70
CA GLU A 104 13.57 10.36 11.40
C GLU A 104 12.16 9.79 11.48
N TRP A 105 11.68 9.31 12.63
CA TRP A 105 10.36 8.69 12.74
C TRP A 105 9.25 9.58 12.19
N LYS A 106 9.27 10.87 12.55
CA LYS A 106 8.27 11.85 12.08
C LYS A 106 8.35 12.11 10.57
N ASN A 107 9.55 12.05 9.99
CA ASN A 107 9.75 12.24 8.56
C ASN A 107 9.21 11.01 7.78
N ILE A 108 9.47 9.80 8.27
CA ILE A 108 8.91 8.57 7.69
C ILE A 108 7.39 8.57 7.79
N LEU A 109 6.81 8.98 8.93
CA LEU A 109 5.36 9.11 9.09
C LEU A 109 4.77 10.14 8.13
N LYS A 110 5.44 11.28 7.93
CA LYS A 110 4.99 12.30 6.95
C LYS A 110 4.98 11.73 5.54
N LEU A 111 6.02 11.01 5.15
CA LEU A 111 6.11 10.35 3.84
C LEU A 111 5.01 9.29 3.67
N TYR A 112 4.79 8.45 4.69
CA TYR A 112 3.71 7.48 4.70
C TYR A 112 2.34 8.15 4.49
N LYS A 113 2.04 9.22 5.24
CA LYS A 113 0.77 9.96 5.09
C LYS A 113 0.61 10.58 3.70
N ALA A 114 1.66 11.15 3.14
CA ALA A 114 1.63 11.71 1.79
C ALA A 114 1.36 10.62 0.73
N HIS A 115 2.01 9.47 0.88
CA HIS A 115 1.80 8.34 -0.02
C HIS A 115 0.38 7.75 0.11
N VAL A 116 -0.13 7.57 1.34
CA VAL A 116 -1.53 7.14 1.56
C VAL A 116 -2.52 8.11 0.92
N ALA A 117 -2.30 9.41 1.05
CA ALA A 117 -3.19 10.41 0.44
C ALA A 117 -3.22 10.31 -1.09
N GLY A 118 -2.05 10.15 -1.73
CA GLY A 118 -1.95 9.94 -3.18
C GLY A 118 -2.63 8.65 -3.64
N ILE A 119 -2.43 7.55 -2.89
CA ILE A 119 -3.07 6.27 -3.17
C ILE A 119 -4.59 6.38 -3.00
N ALA A 120 -5.09 6.96 -1.92
CA ALA A 120 -6.52 7.12 -1.67
C ALA A 120 -7.21 7.93 -2.78
N ALA A 121 -6.55 8.96 -3.31
CA ALA A 121 -7.05 9.75 -4.43
C ALA A 121 -7.20 8.95 -5.74
N CYS A 122 -6.51 7.82 -5.87
CA CYS A 122 -6.57 6.93 -7.03
C CYS A 122 -7.55 5.76 -6.87
N GLN A 123 -8.29 5.67 -5.75
CA GLN A 123 -9.27 4.60 -5.57
C GLN A 123 -10.45 4.78 -6.53
N SER A 124 -10.79 3.72 -7.26
CA SER A 124 -11.96 3.74 -8.13
C SER A 124 -13.27 3.59 -7.32
N GLY A 125 -14.39 4.00 -7.92
CA GLY A 125 -15.69 3.99 -7.24
C GLY A 125 -16.20 2.61 -6.81
N ASN A 126 -15.61 1.53 -7.33
CA ASN A 126 -15.91 0.15 -6.93
C ASN A 126 -14.94 -0.39 -5.87
N GLY A 127 -14.02 0.43 -5.36
CA GLY A 127 -13.11 0.12 -4.26
C GLY A 127 -11.75 -0.43 -4.67
N PHE A 128 -11.57 -0.83 -5.91
CA PHE A 128 -10.27 -1.28 -6.42
C PHE A 128 -9.34 -0.12 -6.74
N TRP A 129 -8.06 -0.48 -6.92
CA TRP A 129 -7.07 0.33 -7.60
C TRP A 129 -6.68 -0.30 -8.93
N HIS A 130 -6.34 0.55 -9.87
CA HIS A 130 -5.93 0.17 -11.22
C HIS A 130 -4.49 -0.34 -11.26
N GLN A 131 -4.18 -1.13 -12.27
CA GLN A 131 -2.82 -1.63 -12.57
C GLN A 131 -1.79 -0.49 -12.66
N LEU A 132 -2.17 0.62 -13.29
CA LEU A 132 -1.46 1.90 -13.25
C LEU A 132 -2.35 2.92 -12.52
N LEU A 133 -1.87 3.45 -11.39
CA LEU A 133 -2.70 4.22 -10.44
C LEU A 133 -3.29 5.49 -11.03
N ASP A 134 -2.57 6.16 -11.88
CA ASP A 134 -2.99 7.40 -12.55
C ASP A 134 -3.62 7.17 -13.93
N ARG A 135 -4.01 5.92 -14.25
CA ARG A 135 -4.61 5.51 -15.50
C ARG A 135 -5.81 4.61 -15.27
N ASN A 136 -6.98 5.24 -15.20
CA ASN A 136 -8.26 4.59 -14.91
C ASN A 136 -8.80 3.71 -16.05
N ASP A 137 -8.14 3.69 -17.18
CA ASP A 137 -8.38 2.80 -18.32
C ASP A 137 -7.56 1.50 -18.25
N SER A 138 -6.61 1.39 -17.31
CA SER A 138 -5.93 0.14 -17.00
C SER A 138 -6.83 -0.78 -16.15
N TYR A 139 -6.59 -2.08 -16.16
CA TYR A 139 -7.43 -3.02 -15.43
C TYR A 139 -7.33 -2.85 -13.91
N LEU A 140 -8.37 -3.31 -13.19
CA LEU A 140 -8.41 -3.33 -11.73
C LEU A 140 -7.58 -4.51 -11.21
N GLU A 141 -6.75 -4.27 -10.17
CA GLU A 141 -5.74 -5.24 -9.74
C GLU A 141 -5.88 -5.59 -8.25
N THR A 142 -6.01 -6.89 -7.96
CA THR A 142 -6.37 -7.36 -6.61
C THR A 142 -5.22 -7.27 -5.63
N SER A 143 -3.99 -7.61 -6.01
CA SER A 143 -2.87 -7.65 -5.07
C SER A 143 -2.48 -6.26 -4.56
N ALA A 144 -2.46 -5.26 -5.44
CA ALA A 144 -2.22 -3.87 -5.05
C ALA A 144 -3.32 -3.36 -4.12
N THR A 145 -4.59 -3.63 -4.48
CA THR A 145 -5.75 -3.28 -3.65
C THR A 145 -5.63 -3.88 -2.25
N ALA A 146 -5.26 -5.15 -2.14
CA ALA A 146 -5.09 -5.82 -0.84
C ALA A 146 -3.96 -5.21 0.00
N ILE A 147 -2.82 -4.89 -0.61
CA ILE A 147 -1.71 -4.23 0.09
C ILE A 147 -2.15 -2.86 0.63
N TYR A 148 -2.88 -2.07 -0.17
CA TYR A 148 -3.35 -0.76 0.26
C TYR A 148 -4.35 -0.85 1.42
N VAL A 149 -5.30 -1.78 1.35
CA VAL A 149 -6.25 -2.03 2.44
C VAL A 149 -5.51 -2.39 3.73
N TYR A 150 -4.54 -3.32 3.66
CA TYR A 150 -3.71 -3.66 4.81
C TYR A 150 -3.02 -2.43 5.40
N CYS A 151 -2.27 -1.69 4.59
CA CYS A 151 -1.47 -0.57 5.06
C CYS A 151 -2.32 0.56 5.63
N ILE A 152 -3.47 0.86 5.01
CA ILE A 152 -4.38 1.89 5.48
C ILE A 152 -5.06 1.47 6.80
N ALA A 153 -5.59 0.24 6.87
CA ALA A 153 -6.20 -0.28 8.08
C ALA A 153 -5.19 -0.33 9.24
N ARG A 154 -3.95 -0.79 8.97
CA ARG A 154 -2.85 -0.80 9.94
C ARG A 154 -2.52 0.60 10.44
N GLY A 155 -2.47 1.58 9.55
CA GLY A 155 -2.24 2.98 9.90
C GLY A 155 -3.33 3.57 10.79
N ILE A 156 -4.59 3.21 10.56
CA ILE A 156 -5.71 3.61 11.42
C ILE A 156 -5.59 2.91 12.79
N ASN A 157 -5.33 1.61 12.81
CA ASN A 157 -5.19 0.82 14.03
C ASN A 157 -4.07 1.32 14.94
N ASN A 158 -2.97 1.81 14.34
CA ASN A 158 -1.85 2.41 15.05
C ASN A 158 -2.01 3.92 15.36
N GLY A 159 -3.13 4.53 14.96
CA GLY A 159 -3.40 5.96 15.19
C GLY A 159 -2.57 6.91 14.31
N TRP A 160 -1.96 6.39 13.24
CA TRP A 160 -1.23 7.22 12.27
C TRP A 160 -2.15 7.93 11.29
N LEU A 161 -3.29 7.31 10.97
CA LEU A 161 -4.32 7.83 10.09
C LEU A 161 -5.63 8.07 10.86
N ASP A 162 -6.38 9.07 10.41
CA ASP A 162 -7.71 9.34 10.91
C ASP A 162 -8.72 8.32 10.37
N ALA A 163 -9.47 7.67 11.28
CA ALA A 163 -10.45 6.67 10.94
C ALA A 163 -11.64 7.21 10.14
N VAL A 164 -11.99 8.48 10.35
CA VAL A 164 -13.13 9.12 9.65
C VAL A 164 -12.78 9.30 8.17
N SER A 165 -11.56 9.76 7.90
CA SER A 165 -11.10 10.01 6.52
C SER A 165 -10.77 8.74 5.75
N TYR A 166 -10.10 7.78 6.41
CA TYR A 166 -9.52 6.62 5.73
C TYR A 166 -10.24 5.29 5.98
N GLY A 167 -11.11 5.23 7.00
CA GLY A 167 -11.94 4.05 7.27
C GLY A 167 -12.81 3.65 6.07
N PRO A 168 -13.54 4.59 5.43
CA PRO A 168 -14.32 4.30 4.23
C PRO A 168 -13.48 3.78 3.07
N VAL A 169 -12.24 4.30 2.88
CA VAL A 169 -11.29 3.85 1.84
C VAL A 169 -10.91 2.38 2.07
N ALA A 170 -10.53 2.02 3.30
CA ALA A 170 -10.18 0.65 3.67
C ALA A 170 -11.37 -0.30 3.52
N GLN A 171 -12.57 0.12 3.98
CA GLN A 171 -13.79 -0.68 3.92
C GLN A 171 -14.22 -0.96 2.48
N LEU A 172 -14.21 0.05 1.63
CA LEU A 172 -14.57 -0.08 0.22
C LEU A 172 -13.58 -1.01 -0.51
N GLY A 173 -12.29 -0.84 -0.25
CA GLY A 173 -11.24 -1.71 -0.80
C GLY A 173 -11.39 -3.17 -0.33
N TRP A 174 -11.68 -3.40 0.96
CA TRP A 174 -11.93 -4.75 1.47
C TRP A 174 -13.17 -5.39 0.84
N SER A 175 -14.25 -4.63 0.69
CA SER A 175 -15.45 -5.11 0.00
C SER A 175 -15.15 -5.54 -1.44
N ALA A 176 -14.33 -4.77 -2.14
CA ALA A 176 -13.87 -5.10 -3.49
C ALA A 176 -13.05 -6.41 -3.51
N ILE A 177 -12.04 -6.55 -2.64
CA ILE A 177 -11.20 -7.76 -2.53
C ILE A 177 -12.06 -9.00 -2.28
N SER A 178 -13.06 -8.89 -1.40
CA SER A 178 -13.94 -10.01 -1.03
C SER A 178 -14.65 -10.63 -2.24
N THR A 179 -14.91 -9.84 -3.30
CA THR A 179 -15.50 -10.33 -4.56
C THR A 179 -14.52 -11.11 -5.42
N GLN A 180 -13.23 -11.05 -5.12
CA GLN A 180 -12.17 -11.72 -5.89
C GLN A 180 -11.70 -13.04 -5.25
N ILE A 181 -12.37 -13.49 -4.20
CA ILE A 181 -12.10 -14.79 -3.58
C ILE A 181 -13.15 -15.76 -4.08
N ASN A 182 -12.75 -16.70 -4.91
CA ASN A 182 -13.69 -17.68 -5.50
C ASN A 182 -14.02 -18.81 -4.51
N GLU A 183 -14.95 -19.68 -4.88
CA GLU A 183 -15.42 -20.80 -4.03
C GLU A 183 -14.33 -21.78 -3.61
N LYS A 184 -13.19 -21.81 -4.31
CA LYS A 184 -12.02 -22.63 -3.98
C LYS A 184 -11.03 -21.89 -3.06
N GLY A 185 -11.35 -20.67 -2.63
CA GLY A 185 -10.44 -19.83 -1.85
C GLY A 185 -9.28 -19.25 -2.66
N GLN A 186 -9.37 -19.25 -4.00
CA GLN A 186 -8.34 -18.67 -4.86
C GLN A 186 -8.59 -17.17 -5.05
N VAL A 187 -7.51 -16.41 -5.11
CA VAL A 187 -7.54 -14.96 -5.33
C VAL A 187 -7.44 -14.67 -6.82
N GLU A 188 -8.50 -14.09 -7.37
CA GLU A 188 -8.61 -13.75 -8.79
C GLU A 188 -8.03 -12.36 -9.10
N ASN A 189 -7.87 -12.04 -10.38
CA ASN A 189 -7.36 -10.76 -10.90
C ASN A 189 -6.04 -10.29 -10.27
N THR A 190 -5.18 -11.22 -9.92
CA THR A 190 -3.82 -10.93 -9.44
C THR A 190 -2.86 -10.87 -10.62
N CYS A 191 -2.23 -9.74 -10.83
CA CYS A 191 -1.17 -9.55 -11.81
C CYS A 191 -0.01 -10.51 -11.54
N VAL A 192 0.47 -11.21 -12.55
CA VAL A 192 1.66 -12.07 -12.46
C VAL A 192 2.93 -11.27 -12.13
N GLY A 193 4.04 -11.95 -11.88
CA GLY A 193 5.36 -11.33 -11.69
C GLY A 193 5.66 -10.34 -12.81
N THR A 194 6.04 -9.11 -12.46
CA THR A 194 6.14 -7.99 -13.40
C THR A 194 7.46 -7.26 -13.18
N GLY A 195 8.21 -7.09 -14.25
CA GLY A 195 9.43 -6.30 -14.26
C GLY A 195 9.17 -4.82 -14.51
N MET A 196 10.24 -4.04 -14.43
CA MET A 196 10.26 -2.62 -14.78
C MET A 196 10.32 -2.44 -16.31
N ALA A 197 9.53 -1.56 -16.87
CA ALA A 197 9.52 -1.27 -18.30
C ALA A 197 9.37 0.23 -18.61
N PHE A 198 9.85 0.63 -19.79
CA PHE A 198 9.77 2.00 -20.31
C PHE A 198 8.54 2.22 -21.21
N ASP A 199 7.72 1.19 -21.42
CA ASP A 199 6.54 1.20 -22.26
C ASP A 199 5.28 0.95 -21.41
N PRO A 200 4.28 1.83 -21.48
CA PRO A 200 3.02 1.63 -20.76
C PRO A 200 2.28 0.36 -21.21
N ALA A 201 2.36 -0.02 -22.47
CA ALA A 201 1.69 -1.22 -23.00
C ALA A 201 2.14 -2.49 -22.26
N PHE A 202 3.39 -2.54 -21.81
CA PHE A 202 3.89 -3.63 -20.98
C PHE A 202 3.03 -3.84 -19.73
N TYR A 203 2.64 -2.76 -19.03
CA TYR A 203 1.82 -2.83 -17.82
C TYR A 203 0.37 -3.14 -18.13
N TYR A 204 -0.20 -2.53 -19.18
CA TYR A 204 -1.60 -2.76 -19.61
C TYR A 204 -1.86 -4.20 -19.99
N HIS A 205 -0.89 -4.87 -20.59
CA HIS A 205 -1.01 -6.24 -21.09
C HIS A 205 -0.44 -7.31 -20.16
N ARG A 206 -0.05 -6.96 -18.93
CA ARG A 206 0.36 -8.00 -17.97
C ARG A 206 -0.82 -8.92 -17.67
N PRO A 207 -0.64 -10.25 -17.80
CA PRO A 207 -1.72 -11.18 -17.50
C PRO A 207 -2.02 -11.23 -15.99
N VAL A 208 -3.22 -11.64 -15.65
CA VAL A 208 -3.65 -11.99 -14.31
C VAL A 208 -3.77 -13.50 -14.18
N ASN A 209 -3.53 -14.04 -12.98
CA ASN A 209 -3.59 -15.48 -12.76
C ASN A 209 -3.94 -15.79 -11.30
N VAL A 210 -4.82 -16.77 -11.07
CA VAL A 210 -5.17 -17.25 -9.72
C VAL A 210 -4.01 -17.94 -9.00
N TYR A 211 -2.99 -18.38 -9.71
CA TYR A 211 -1.77 -18.94 -9.13
C TYR A 211 -0.66 -17.91 -8.90
N ALA A 212 -0.92 -16.63 -9.16
CA ALA A 212 0.02 -15.56 -8.83
C ALA A 212 0.13 -15.42 -7.31
N ALA A 213 1.30 -15.76 -6.78
CA ALA A 213 1.53 -15.82 -5.31
C ALA A 213 1.30 -14.48 -4.60
N HIS A 214 1.46 -13.37 -5.31
CA HIS A 214 1.32 -12.00 -4.77
C HIS A 214 -0.10 -11.64 -4.29
N GLY A 215 -1.13 -12.41 -4.64
CA GLY A 215 -2.51 -12.18 -4.19
C GLY A 215 -2.77 -12.66 -2.76
N TYR A 216 -2.26 -13.82 -2.40
CA TYR A 216 -2.65 -14.53 -1.18
C TYR A 216 -2.16 -13.87 0.11
N GLY A 217 -0.87 -13.57 0.21
CA GLY A 217 -0.30 -12.91 1.39
C GLY A 217 -0.98 -11.58 1.70
N PRO A 218 -1.07 -10.65 0.75
CA PRO A 218 -1.73 -9.38 0.96
C PRO A 218 -3.21 -9.49 1.36
N VAL A 219 -3.98 -10.42 0.77
CA VAL A 219 -5.39 -10.62 1.12
C VAL A 219 -5.54 -11.11 2.57
N LEU A 220 -4.68 -12.03 3.02
CA LEU A 220 -4.68 -12.51 4.40
C LEU A 220 -4.30 -11.39 5.38
N LEU A 221 -3.29 -10.59 5.07
CA LEU A 221 -2.88 -9.44 5.87
C LEU A 221 -4.01 -8.40 5.95
N ALA A 222 -4.62 -8.07 4.81
CA ALA A 222 -5.73 -7.12 4.75
C ALA A 222 -6.92 -7.60 5.60
N GLY A 223 -7.31 -8.87 5.47
CA GLY A 223 -8.40 -9.44 6.26
C GLY A 223 -8.15 -9.41 7.76
N ALA A 224 -6.94 -9.80 8.19
CA ALA A 224 -6.56 -9.74 9.60
C ALA A 224 -6.62 -8.31 10.15
N GLU A 225 -6.12 -7.33 9.39
CA GLU A 225 -6.09 -5.95 9.83
C GLU A 225 -7.47 -5.28 9.79
N MET A 226 -8.33 -5.67 8.84
CA MET A 226 -9.74 -5.24 8.82
C MET A 226 -10.53 -5.80 10.01
N ILE A 227 -10.27 -7.02 10.46
CA ILE A 227 -10.86 -7.56 11.71
C ILE A 227 -10.46 -6.69 12.90
N ASN A 228 -9.18 -6.32 13.01
CA ASN A 228 -8.69 -5.44 14.06
C ASN A 228 -9.38 -4.07 14.01
N LEU A 229 -9.52 -3.50 12.81
CA LEU A 229 -10.18 -2.21 12.59
C LEU A 229 -11.64 -2.26 13.05
N LEU A 230 -12.40 -3.27 12.61
CA LEU A 230 -13.83 -3.41 12.92
C LEU A 230 -14.10 -3.81 14.39
N ASN A 231 -13.12 -4.39 15.09
CA ASN A 231 -13.21 -4.61 16.53
C ASN A 231 -13.00 -3.32 17.34
N LYS A 232 -12.27 -2.36 16.78
CA LYS A 232 -11.93 -1.09 17.44
C LYS A 232 -12.91 0.04 17.10
N TYR A 233 -13.41 0.04 15.88
CA TYR A 233 -14.30 1.08 15.34
C TYR A 233 -15.63 0.49 14.90
N TYR A 234 -16.69 1.30 15.05
CA TYR A 234 -18.05 0.95 14.64
C TYR A 234 -18.44 1.73 13.38
N PRO A 235 -18.34 1.11 12.20
CA PRO A 235 -18.80 1.76 10.97
C PRO A 235 -20.32 1.88 10.98
N LYS A 236 -20.83 3.06 10.66
CA LYS A 236 -22.24 3.34 10.48
C LYS A 236 -22.46 4.13 9.21
N MET A 237 -23.42 3.70 8.43
CA MET A 237 -23.84 4.42 7.22
C MET A 237 -25.00 5.35 7.55
N ASN A 238 -24.95 6.58 7.08
CA ASN A 238 -26.07 7.50 7.03
C ASN A 238 -26.27 8.03 5.60
N ASP A 239 -27.14 9.01 5.43
CA ASP A 239 -27.47 9.55 4.09
C ASP A 239 -26.29 10.27 3.40
N SER A 240 -25.21 10.52 4.11
CA SER A 240 -24.07 11.31 3.61
C SER A 240 -22.76 10.52 3.51
N ALA A 241 -22.53 9.52 4.36
CA ALA A 241 -21.24 8.85 4.45
C ALA A 241 -21.28 7.54 5.23
N VAL A 242 -20.21 6.75 5.08
CA VAL A 242 -19.83 5.71 6.04
C VAL A 242 -18.91 6.33 7.07
N GLN A 243 -19.31 6.31 8.33
CA GLN A 243 -18.60 6.92 9.44
C GLN A 243 -18.05 5.86 10.39
N PHE A 244 -16.85 6.08 10.91
CA PHE A 244 -16.15 5.17 11.83
C PHE A 244 -16.07 5.79 13.22
N TYR A 245 -16.72 5.17 14.19
CA TYR A 245 -16.79 5.62 15.56
C TYR A 245 -15.99 4.73 16.50
N THR A 246 -15.43 5.31 17.55
CA THR A 246 -14.64 4.57 18.57
C THR A 246 -15.50 3.86 19.61
N THR A 247 -16.77 4.22 19.73
CA THR A 247 -17.71 3.60 20.68
C THR A 247 -19.10 3.50 20.07
N LYS A 248 -19.94 2.57 20.58
CA LYS A 248 -21.34 2.47 20.17
C LYS A 248 -22.12 3.77 20.42
N GLN A 249 -21.83 4.47 21.51
CA GLN A 249 -22.49 5.74 21.86
C GLN A 249 -22.14 6.81 20.81
N ASN A 250 -20.90 6.92 20.40
CA ASN A 250 -20.50 7.85 19.35
C ASN A 250 -21.09 7.46 17.99
N ALA A 251 -21.27 6.17 17.72
CA ALA A 251 -21.90 5.68 16.50
C ALA A 251 -23.37 6.09 16.35
N LEU A 252 -24.02 6.58 17.41
CA LEU A 252 -25.39 7.11 17.36
C LEU A 252 -25.45 8.57 16.93
N ARG A 253 -24.29 9.26 16.88
CA ARG A 253 -24.21 10.68 16.51
C ARG A 253 -23.40 10.80 15.21
N PRO A 254 -24.04 11.06 14.07
CA PRO A 254 -23.33 11.30 12.83
C PRO A 254 -22.45 12.57 12.96
N ILE A 255 -21.25 12.54 12.33
CA ILE A 255 -20.34 13.69 12.30
C ILE A 255 -20.96 14.84 11.51
N PHE A 256 -21.72 14.51 10.48
CA PHE A 256 -22.52 15.47 9.73
C PHE A 256 -23.99 15.23 10.06
N GLY A 257 -24.61 16.18 10.73
CA GLY A 257 -26.06 16.17 10.90
C GLY A 257 -26.72 16.35 9.54
N VAL A 258 -27.53 15.37 9.13
CA VAL A 258 -28.40 15.52 7.98
C VAL A 258 -29.75 15.93 8.51
N ASP A 259 -30.22 17.11 8.09
CA ASP A 259 -31.58 17.61 8.27
C ASP A 259 -32.11 17.63 9.71
N GLY A 260 -31.23 17.82 10.70
CA GLY A 260 -31.65 18.00 12.09
C GLY A 260 -32.31 16.77 12.72
N GLN A 261 -32.17 15.60 12.15
CA GLN A 261 -32.62 14.37 12.77
C GLN A 261 -31.64 13.93 13.86
N GLU A 262 -32.08 13.95 15.09
CA GLU A 262 -31.44 13.24 16.20
C GLU A 262 -31.70 11.74 16.02
N PHE A 263 -30.65 10.96 15.87
CA PHE A 263 -30.71 9.48 15.86
C PHE A 263 -30.48 8.93 17.26
#